data_e0235d379c1c2e2a459aaf7bf444ae57
#
_entry.id   e0235d379c1c2e2a459aaf7bf444ae57
#
_cell.length_a   1.000
_cell.length_b   1.000
_cell.length_c   1.000
_cell.angle_alpha   90.00
_cell.angle_beta   90.00
_cell.angle_gamma   90.00
#
_symmetry.space_group_name_H-M   'P 1'
#
loop_
_entity.id
_entity.type
_entity.pdbx_description
1 polymer ?
#
loop_
_entity_poly.entity_id
_entity_poly.type
_entity_poly.pdbx_seq_one_letter_code
_entity_poly.pdbx_strand_id
1 'polypeptide(L)'
;ELDKVCSVFIEMGIKKLRITGGEPLVRRNILSFFKNISRHLKKGSLEELTLTTNGSQLKKFAKPLVDLGIKRINISLDTLDPKKFKKITRWGRLDQVLEGIQEAKKAGLSIKINKVALKKTNQDELNDFVKWCGDEGFDLTFIEVMPMGDFGEDDRLDQYWSLQDLRKELEKNWTLNDISLTTGGPARYCEILETGQKVGFITPLTHNFCESCN
;
A
#
# COMPACT_ATOMS: atom_id res chain seq x y z
N GLU A 1 9.29 -21.34 -12.12
CA GLU A 1 7.94 -21.78 -11.73
C GLU A 1 6.96 -20.61 -11.67
N LEU A 2 7.20 -19.55 -10.85
CA LEU A 2 6.28 -18.39 -10.73
C LEU A 2 5.97 -17.73 -12.08
N ASP A 3 6.96 -17.54 -12.95
CA ASP A 3 6.75 -16.97 -14.28
C ASP A 3 5.76 -17.82 -15.12
N LYS A 4 5.88 -19.14 -15.07
CA LYS A 4 4.95 -20.04 -15.77
C LYS A 4 3.52 -19.89 -15.23
N VAL A 5 3.36 -19.91 -13.90
CA VAL A 5 2.05 -19.75 -13.26
C VAL A 5 1.42 -18.40 -13.66
N CYS A 6 2.15 -17.30 -13.50
CA CYS A 6 1.63 -15.98 -13.87
C CYS A 6 1.30 -15.88 -15.36
N SER A 7 2.11 -16.49 -16.25
CA SER A 7 1.86 -16.47 -17.70
C SER A 7 0.57 -17.20 -18.06
N VAL A 8 0.31 -18.36 -17.44
CA VAL A 8 -0.96 -19.09 -17.65
C VAL A 8 -2.16 -18.24 -17.23
N PHE A 9 -2.11 -17.61 -16.06
CA PHE A 9 -3.20 -16.73 -15.63
C PHE A 9 -3.41 -15.53 -16.57
N ILE A 10 -2.32 -14.95 -17.08
CA ILE A 10 -2.39 -13.85 -18.06
C ILE A 10 -3.01 -14.34 -19.37
N GLU A 11 -2.64 -15.53 -19.84
CA GLU A 11 -3.25 -16.17 -21.02
C GLU A 11 -4.73 -16.48 -20.83
N MET A 12 -5.15 -16.79 -19.58
CA MET A 12 -6.54 -16.96 -19.19
C MET A 12 -7.33 -15.64 -19.07
N GLY A 13 -6.67 -14.49 -19.28
CA GLY A 13 -7.32 -13.18 -19.33
C GLY A 13 -7.08 -12.25 -18.13
N ILE A 14 -6.23 -12.61 -17.18
CA ILE A 14 -5.85 -11.71 -16.08
C ILE A 14 -5.15 -10.48 -16.66
N LYS A 15 -5.65 -9.30 -16.34
CA LYS A 15 -5.13 -8.01 -16.84
C LYS A 15 -4.25 -7.25 -15.84
N LYS A 16 -4.42 -7.51 -14.55
CA LYS A 16 -3.67 -6.83 -13.48
C LYS A 16 -3.00 -7.86 -12.59
N LEU A 17 -1.70 -7.71 -12.37
CA LEU A 17 -0.92 -8.59 -11.51
C LEU A 17 -0.24 -7.77 -10.42
N ARG A 18 -0.49 -8.14 -9.16
CA ARG A 18 0.16 -7.55 -8.00
C ARG A 18 1.07 -8.57 -7.33
N ILE A 19 2.33 -8.24 -7.20
CA ILE A 19 3.31 -9.05 -6.50
C ILE A 19 3.34 -8.61 -5.03
N THR A 20 3.12 -9.57 -4.15
CA THR A 20 3.13 -9.38 -2.70
C THR A 20 3.78 -10.62 -2.05
N GLY A 21 3.61 -10.78 -0.75
CA GLY A 21 4.14 -11.91 0.01
C GLY A 21 4.64 -11.43 1.37
N GLY A 22 5.80 -11.91 1.85
CA GLY A 22 6.53 -11.21 2.91
C GLY A 22 7.03 -9.88 2.35
N GLU A 23 8.30 -9.82 1.95
CA GLU A 23 8.82 -8.67 1.19
C GLU A 23 9.32 -9.15 -0.19
N PRO A 24 8.66 -8.78 -1.30
CA PRO A 24 9.03 -9.28 -2.62
C PRO A 24 10.44 -8.86 -3.04
N LEU A 25 10.89 -7.65 -2.64
CA LEU A 25 12.17 -7.11 -3.08
C LEU A 25 13.40 -7.75 -2.40
N VAL A 26 13.23 -8.57 -1.37
CA VAL A 26 14.32 -9.37 -0.79
C VAL A 26 14.49 -10.72 -1.48
N ARG A 27 13.53 -11.13 -2.34
CA ARG A 27 13.62 -12.39 -3.05
C ARG A 27 14.83 -12.40 -3.98
N ARG A 28 15.62 -13.48 -3.92
CA ARG A 28 16.74 -13.69 -4.84
C ARG A 28 16.24 -13.65 -6.31
N ASN A 29 16.95 -12.90 -7.15
CA ASN A 29 16.66 -12.76 -8.58
C ASN A 29 15.27 -12.17 -8.90
N ILE A 30 14.70 -11.36 -8.03
CA ILE A 30 13.37 -10.78 -8.24
C ILE A 30 13.28 -9.95 -9.52
N LEU A 31 14.33 -9.21 -9.90
CA LEU A 31 14.35 -8.44 -11.15
C LEU A 31 14.24 -9.33 -12.39
N SER A 32 14.82 -10.53 -12.36
CA SER A 32 14.69 -11.49 -13.46
C SER A 32 13.23 -11.95 -13.61
N PHE A 33 12.52 -12.15 -12.51
CA PHE A 33 11.09 -12.44 -12.52
C PHE A 33 10.29 -11.26 -13.11
N PHE A 34 10.50 -10.03 -12.61
CA PHE A 34 9.82 -8.86 -13.18
C PHE A 34 10.13 -8.66 -14.66
N LYS A 35 11.39 -8.86 -15.08
CA LYS A 35 11.78 -8.81 -16.49
C LYS A 35 11.01 -9.82 -17.35
N ASN A 36 10.84 -11.03 -16.83
CA ASN A 36 10.08 -12.05 -17.55
C ASN A 36 8.59 -11.67 -17.67
N ILE A 37 7.97 -11.20 -16.58
CA ILE A 37 6.56 -10.80 -16.62
C ILE A 37 6.35 -9.53 -17.46
N SER A 38 7.30 -8.59 -17.48
CA SER A 38 7.18 -7.35 -18.26
C SER A 38 7.02 -7.56 -19.76
N ARG A 39 7.37 -8.75 -20.30
CA ARG A 39 7.06 -9.10 -21.69
C ARG A 39 5.57 -9.06 -22.00
N HIS A 40 4.73 -9.41 -21.01
CA HIS A 40 3.28 -9.39 -21.14
C HIS A 40 2.72 -7.96 -21.14
N LEU A 41 3.34 -7.01 -20.40
CA LEU A 41 3.04 -5.58 -20.50
C LEU A 41 3.33 -5.06 -21.92
N LYS A 42 4.51 -5.40 -22.46
CA LYS A 42 4.92 -4.98 -23.81
C LYS A 42 4.03 -5.54 -24.91
N LYS A 43 3.50 -6.74 -24.73
CA LYS A 43 2.56 -7.39 -25.66
C LYS A 43 1.12 -6.90 -25.52
N GLY A 44 0.80 -6.15 -24.45
CA GLY A 44 -0.56 -5.70 -24.13
C GLY A 44 -1.47 -6.81 -23.57
N SER A 45 -0.95 -8.01 -23.30
CA SER A 45 -1.72 -9.08 -22.67
C SER A 45 -1.92 -8.86 -21.16
N LEU A 46 -1.00 -8.13 -20.52
CA LEU A 46 -1.11 -7.61 -19.15
C LEU A 46 -1.18 -6.08 -19.21
N GLU A 47 -2.12 -5.48 -18.51
CA GLU A 47 -2.31 -4.02 -18.46
C GLU A 47 -1.52 -3.36 -17.32
N GLU A 48 -1.44 -4.05 -16.18
CA GLU A 48 -0.78 -3.51 -14.99
C GLU A 48 0.04 -4.59 -14.27
N LEU A 49 1.30 -4.25 -13.98
CA LEU A 49 2.17 -4.97 -13.06
C LEU A 49 2.53 -4.03 -11.91
N THR A 50 2.19 -4.42 -10.69
CA THR A 50 2.45 -3.63 -9.49
C THR A 50 2.97 -4.52 -8.36
N LEU A 51 3.43 -3.91 -7.27
CA LEU A 51 3.85 -4.65 -6.07
C LEU A 51 3.42 -3.92 -4.80
N THR A 52 3.34 -4.69 -3.71
CA THR A 52 3.25 -4.17 -2.35
C THR A 52 4.57 -4.48 -1.65
N THR A 53 5.20 -3.47 -1.07
CA THR A 53 6.53 -3.55 -0.44
C THR A 53 6.56 -2.82 0.89
N ASN A 54 7.46 -3.21 1.78
CA ASN A 54 7.76 -2.47 3.01
C ASN A 54 8.69 -1.25 2.77
N GLY A 55 9.10 -1.01 1.53
CA GLY A 55 9.92 0.15 1.14
C GLY A 55 11.42 0.03 1.42
N SER A 56 11.86 -0.90 2.23
CA SER A 56 13.25 -1.00 2.70
C SER A 56 14.31 -1.16 1.57
N GLN A 57 13.90 -1.69 0.43
CA GLN A 57 14.79 -1.95 -0.70
C GLN A 57 14.58 -0.99 -1.88
N LEU A 58 13.66 -0.03 -1.78
CA LEU A 58 13.30 0.84 -2.91
C LEU A 58 14.45 1.70 -3.40
N LYS A 59 15.36 2.14 -2.54
CA LYS A 59 16.57 2.86 -2.96
C LYS A 59 17.34 2.12 -4.07
N LYS A 60 17.40 0.81 -3.97
CA LYS A 60 18.09 -0.06 -4.94
C LYS A 60 17.24 -0.40 -6.16
N PHE A 61 15.93 -0.56 -5.96
CA PHE A 61 15.06 -1.17 -6.96
C PHE A 61 14.15 -0.20 -7.71
N ALA A 62 13.97 1.05 -7.24
CA ALA A 62 13.03 2.00 -7.85
C ALA A 62 13.25 2.18 -9.36
N LYS A 63 14.44 2.58 -9.77
CA LYS A 63 14.79 2.77 -11.18
C LYS A 63 14.66 1.49 -12.02
N PRO A 64 15.22 0.33 -11.59
CA PRO A 64 15.00 -0.94 -12.29
C PRO A 64 13.51 -1.32 -12.47
N LEU A 65 12.65 -1.04 -11.49
CA LEU A 65 11.21 -1.34 -11.58
C LEU A 65 10.55 -0.48 -12.67
N VAL A 66 10.86 0.82 -12.74
CA VAL A 66 10.38 1.72 -13.80
C VAL A 66 10.84 1.23 -15.18
N ASP A 67 12.11 0.88 -15.33
CA ASP A 67 12.68 0.38 -16.60
C ASP A 67 12.00 -0.91 -17.08
N LEU A 68 11.41 -1.68 -16.16
CA LEU A 68 10.62 -2.88 -16.47
C LEU A 68 9.13 -2.59 -16.70
N GLY A 69 8.72 -1.31 -16.68
CA GLY A 69 7.35 -0.89 -17.00
C GLY A 69 6.39 -0.86 -15.82
N ILE A 70 6.89 -1.02 -14.60
CA ILE A 70 6.08 -0.80 -13.39
C ILE A 70 5.88 0.70 -13.21
N LYS A 71 4.62 1.13 -13.13
CA LYS A 71 4.24 2.55 -13.03
C LYS A 71 3.80 2.95 -11.63
N ARG A 72 3.31 1.99 -10.84
CA ARG A 72 2.73 2.22 -9.53
C ARG A 72 3.16 1.16 -8.53
N ILE A 73 3.37 1.57 -7.29
CA ILE A 73 3.67 0.67 -6.16
C ILE A 73 2.82 1.02 -4.94
N ASN A 74 2.56 0.02 -4.11
CA ASN A 74 1.98 0.22 -2.79
C ASN A 74 3.10 0.03 -1.75
N ILE A 75 3.18 0.95 -0.79
CA ILE A 75 4.18 0.89 0.29
C ILE A 75 3.45 0.78 1.62
N SER A 76 3.78 -0.24 2.41
CA SER A 76 3.25 -0.41 3.75
C SER A 76 4.04 0.47 4.72
N LEU A 77 3.36 1.47 5.32
CA LEU A 77 3.95 2.40 6.28
C LEU A 77 2.90 2.85 7.29
N ASP A 78 3.04 2.43 8.53
CA ASP A 78 2.04 2.64 9.57
C ASP A 78 2.28 3.87 10.43
N THR A 79 3.47 4.47 10.39
CA THR A 79 3.85 5.64 11.22
C THR A 79 5.03 6.39 10.62
N LEU A 80 5.11 7.69 10.92
CA LEU A 80 6.27 8.54 10.63
C LEU A 80 7.16 8.77 11.87
N ASP A 81 6.76 8.25 13.03
CA ASP A 81 7.59 8.28 14.25
C ASP A 81 8.59 7.11 14.27
N PRO A 82 9.91 7.38 14.36
CA PRO A 82 10.92 6.31 14.34
C PRO A 82 10.82 5.32 15.50
N LYS A 83 10.35 5.77 16.68
CA LYS A 83 10.21 4.90 17.86
C LYS A 83 9.02 3.96 17.68
N LYS A 84 7.86 4.50 17.22
CA LYS A 84 6.69 3.70 16.91
C LYS A 84 6.98 2.73 15.76
N PHE A 85 7.66 3.20 14.70
CA PHE A 85 8.06 2.36 13.58
C PHE A 85 8.92 1.17 14.04
N LYS A 86 9.91 1.40 14.90
CA LYS A 86 10.74 0.34 15.46
C LYS A 86 9.94 -0.62 16.33
N LYS A 87 8.97 -0.13 17.13
CA LYS A 87 8.08 -0.96 17.93
C LYS A 87 7.20 -1.86 17.05
N ILE A 88 6.58 -1.30 16.00
CA ILE A 88 5.67 -2.03 15.09
C ILE A 88 6.44 -3.07 14.27
N THR A 89 7.60 -2.69 13.72
CA THR A 89 8.34 -3.53 12.77
C THR A 89 9.42 -4.40 13.42
N ARG A 90 9.74 -4.16 14.70
CA ARG A 90 10.80 -4.80 15.50
C ARG A 90 12.22 -4.48 15.00
N TRP A 91 12.49 -4.61 13.70
CA TRP A 91 13.83 -4.52 13.09
C TRP A 91 13.92 -3.44 12.01
N GLY A 92 12.81 -2.80 11.67
CA GLY A 92 12.77 -1.82 10.59
C GLY A 92 13.50 -0.51 10.90
N ARG A 93 13.96 0.14 9.84
CA ARG A 93 14.58 1.48 9.89
C ARG A 93 13.73 2.43 9.07
N LEU A 94 13.09 3.39 9.72
CA LEU A 94 12.20 4.35 9.05
C LEU A 94 12.97 5.24 8.07
N ASP A 95 14.16 5.70 8.44
CA ASP A 95 15.04 6.51 7.58
C ASP A 95 15.31 5.83 6.22
N GLN A 96 15.59 4.54 6.24
CA GLN A 96 15.80 3.74 5.03
C GLN A 96 14.54 3.64 4.16
N VAL A 97 13.37 3.50 4.79
CA VAL A 97 12.08 3.44 4.07
C VAL A 97 11.75 4.79 3.44
N LEU A 98 11.88 5.89 4.19
CA LEU A 98 11.63 7.23 3.67
C LEU A 98 12.58 7.60 2.54
N GLU A 99 13.87 7.26 2.66
CA GLU A 99 14.83 7.42 1.56
C GLU A 99 14.41 6.61 0.33
N GLY A 100 13.98 5.36 0.52
CA GLY A 100 13.47 4.51 -0.55
C GLY A 100 12.22 5.08 -1.24
N ILE A 101 11.31 5.69 -0.48
CA ILE A 101 10.12 6.38 -0.99
C ILE A 101 10.54 7.57 -1.86
N GLN A 102 11.49 8.38 -1.43
CA GLN A 102 11.97 9.53 -2.21
C GLN A 102 12.67 9.08 -3.51
N GLU A 103 13.43 8.01 -3.48
CA GLU A 103 14.03 7.45 -4.70
C GLU A 103 12.97 6.88 -5.66
N ALA A 104 11.90 6.26 -5.13
CA ALA A 104 10.79 5.79 -5.95
C ALA A 104 10.03 6.96 -6.62
N LYS A 105 9.79 8.05 -5.88
CA LYS A 105 9.20 9.30 -6.40
C LYS A 105 10.06 9.91 -7.50
N LYS A 106 11.37 10.07 -7.26
CA LYS A 106 12.33 10.59 -8.24
C LYS A 106 12.41 9.72 -9.50
N ALA A 107 12.28 8.41 -9.36
CA ALA A 107 12.25 7.49 -10.49
C ALA A 107 10.97 7.59 -11.32
N GLY A 108 9.93 8.28 -10.85
CA GLY A 108 8.66 8.48 -11.54
C GLY A 108 7.59 7.41 -11.22
N LEU A 109 7.74 6.67 -10.13
CA LEU A 109 6.71 5.75 -9.66
C LEU A 109 5.57 6.52 -8.99
N SER A 110 4.32 6.20 -9.35
CA SER A 110 3.15 6.58 -8.56
C SER A 110 3.13 5.78 -7.27
N ILE A 111 3.01 6.46 -6.15
CA ILE A 111 3.10 5.84 -4.82
C ILE A 111 1.74 5.89 -4.14
N LYS A 112 1.33 4.74 -3.62
CA LYS A 112 0.22 4.64 -2.68
C LYS A 112 0.72 4.08 -1.36
N ILE A 113 0.46 4.80 -0.28
CA ILE A 113 0.79 4.34 1.07
C ILE A 113 -0.38 3.51 1.62
N ASN A 114 -0.08 2.34 2.16
CA ASN A 114 -1.03 1.54 2.92
C ASN A 114 -0.68 1.67 4.40
N LYS A 115 -1.64 2.11 5.21
CA LYS A 115 -1.50 2.33 6.66
C LYS A 115 -2.55 1.54 7.41
N VAL A 116 -2.11 0.65 8.30
CA VAL A 116 -3.02 0.01 9.25
C VAL A 116 -3.37 1.00 10.36
N ALA A 117 -4.66 1.22 10.57
CA ALA A 117 -5.16 2.11 11.62
C ALA A 117 -5.14 1.39 12.97
N LEU A 118 -4.30 1.87 13.89
CA LEU A 118 -4.07 1.26 15.21
C LEU A 118 -4.41 2.26 16.31
N LYS A 119 -5.49 1.98 17.06
CA LYS A 119 -5.86 2.74 18.25
C LYS A 119 -4.71 2.76 19.26
N LYS A 120 -4.53 3.86 19.98
CA LYS A 120 -3.46 4.04 20.99
C LYS A 120 -2.02 3.93 20.45
N THR A 121 -1.82 3.58 19.18
CA THR A 121 -0.48 3.40 18.62
C THR A 121 -0.13 4.48 17.60
N ASN A 122 -0.96 4.68 16.55
CA ASN A 122 -0.72 5.66 15.50
C ASN A 122 -1.91 6.58 15.21
N GLN A 123 -2.90 6.57 16.10
CA GLN A 123 -4.10 7.41 16.01
C GLN A 123 -3.78 8.91 16.12
N ASP A 124 -2.84 9.27 16.96
CA ASP A 124 -2.39 10.63 17.22
C ASP A 124 -1.66 11.28 16.02
N GLU A 125 -1.18 10.48 15.08
CA GLU A 125 -0.49 10.93 13.86
C GLU A 125 -1.44 11.09 12.66
N LEU A 126 -2.75 10.90 12.82
CA LEU A 126 -3.69 10.80 11.71
C LEU A 126 -3.59 11.99 10.74
N ASN A 127 -3.72 13.20 11.24
CA ASN A 127 -3.75 14.42 10.42
C ASN A 127 -2.37 14.74 9.82
N ASP A 128 -1.29 14.59 10.59
CA ASP A 128 0.07 14.83 10.12
C ASP A 128 0.46 13.82 9.02
N PHE A 129 0.02 12.58 9.16
CA PHE A 129 0.27 11.54 8.17
C PHE A 129 -0.50 11.80 6.86
N VAL A 130 -1.76 12.21 6.95
CA VAL A 130 -2.58 12.61 5.79
C VAL A 130 -1.96 13.82 5.11
N LYS A 131 -1.58 14.85 5.89
CA LYS A 131 -0.91 16.03 5.37
C LYS A 131 0.39 15.67 4.64
N TRP A 132 1.23 14.84 5.25
CA TRP A 132 2.47 14.40 4.63
C TRP A 132 2.23 13.69 3.30
N CYS A 133 1.26 12.77 3.23
CA CYS A 133 0.92 12.10 1.97
C CYS A 133 0.46 13.11 0.91
N GLY A 134 -0.36 14.11 1.28
CA GLY A 134 -0.83 15.15 0.38
C GLY A 134 0.31 16.03 -0.15
N ASP A 135 1.17 16.51 0.74
CA ASP A 135 2.34 17.35 0.40
C ASP A 135 3.31 16.61 -0.55
N GLU A 136 3.44 15.30 -0.36
CA GLU A 136 4.28 14.44 -1.21
C GLU A 136 3.59 13.98 -2.51
N GLY A 137 2.29 14.19 -2.66
CA GLY A 137 1.49 13.73 -3.80
C GLY A 137 1.26 12.21 -3.81
N PHE A 138 1.14 11.59 -2.63
CA PHE A 138 0.87 10.17 -2.49
C PHE A 138 -0.60 9.90 -2.22
N ASP A 139 -1.16 8.89 -2.87
CA ASP A 139 -2.44 8.33 -2.45
C ASP A 139 -2.26 7.56 -1.12
N LEU A 140 -3.32 7.50 -0.32
CA LEU A 140 -3.31 6.83 0.98
C LEU A 140 -4.43 5.79 1.04
N THR A 141 -4.18 4.66 1.70
CA THR A 141 -5.22 3.67 2.02
C THR A 141 -5.11 3.29 3.48
N PHE A 142 -6.16 3.56 4.24
CA PHE A 142 -6.32 3.05 5.60
C PHE A 142 -6.87 1.63 5.56
N ILE A 143 -6.31 0.78 6.40
CA ILE A 143 -6.71 -0.62 6.55
C ILE A 143 -7.11 -0.84 8.01
N GLU A 144 -8.30 -1.38 8.20
CA GLU A 144 -8.80 -1.78 9.51
C GLU A 144 -8.01 -2.98 10.04
N VAL A 145 -7.57 -2.94 11.29
CA VAL A 145 -6.87 -4.08 11.89
C VAL A 145 -7.84 -5.25 12.06
N MET A 146 -7.40 -6.44 11.67
CA MET A 146 -8.13 -7.66 11.93
C MET A 146 -7.57 -8.34 13.19
N PRO A 147 -8.40 -8.63 14.21
CA PRO A 147 -7.97 -9.30 15.43
C PRO A 147 -7.82 -10.81 15.21
N MET A 148 -6.92 -11.19 14.29
CA MET A 148 -6.63 -12.58 13.94
C MET A 148 -5.19 -12.93 14.25
N GLY A 149 -4.98 -14.14 14.79
CA GLY A 149 -3.68 -14.68 15.16
C GLY A 149 -3.34 -14.50 16.65
N ASP A 150 -2.34 -15.22 17.09
CA ASP A 150 -1.76 -15.09 18.45
C ASP A 150 -0.58 -14.10 18.40
N PHE A 151 -0.70 -12.99 19.12
CA PHE A 151 0.27 -11.90 19.10
C PHE A 151 0.92 -11.64 20.46
N GLY A 152 0.80 -12.58 21.40
CA GLY A 152 1.35 -12.47 22.75
C GLY A 152 0.60 -11.45 23.61
N GLU A 153 1.32 -10.60 24.36
CA GLU A 153 0.74 -9.67 25.34
C GLU A 153 0.01 -8.46 24.71
N ASP A 154 0.17 -8.20 23.41
CA ASP A 154 -0.52 -7.11 22.71
C ASP A 154 -1.92 -7.59 22.25
N ASP A 155 -2.95 -7.25 23.00
CA ASP A 155 -4.34 -7.51 22.61
C ASP A 155 -4.71 -6.65 21.39
N ARG A 156 -4.89 -7.30 20.23
CA ARG A 156 -5.28 -6.61 19.00
C ARG A 156 -6.69 -6.03 19.04
N LEU A 157 -7.56 -6.52 19.92
CA LEU A 157 -8.87 -5.92 20.14
C LEU A 157 -8.71 -4.51 20.73
N ASP A 158 -7.73 -4.32 21.60
CA ASP A 158 -7.40 -3.00 22.17
C ASP A 158 -6.84 -2.00 21.13
N GLN A 159 -6.28 -2.51 20.04
CA GLN A 159 -5.76 -1.70 18.93
C GLN A 159 -6.80 -1.44 17.84
N TYR A 160 -7.98 -2.05 17.94
CA TYR A 160 -9.03 -1.87 16.95
C TYR A 160 -9.55 -0.43 16.94
N TRP A 161 -9.53 0.17 15.77
CA TRP A 161 -10.10 1.47 15.48
C TRP A 161 -10.93 1.37 14.21
N SER A 162 -12.25 1.56 14.34
CA SER A 162 -13.12 1.48 13.18
C SER A 162 -12.78 2.58 12.17
N LEU A 163 -12.73 2.24 10.89
CA LEU A 163 -12.47 3.25 9.87
C LEU A 163 -13.65 4.21 9.67
N GLN A 164 -14.84 3.91 10.20
CA GLN A 164 -15.93 4.87 10.30
C GLN A 164 -15.59 5.99 11.28
N ASP A 165 -15.07 5.66 12.46
CA ASP A 165 -14.67 6.67 13.44
C ASP A 165 -13.42 7.42 13.02
N LEU A 166 -12.47 6.74 12.36
CA LEU A 166 -11.30 7.39 11.74
C LEU A 166 -11.76 8.41 10.69
N ARG A 167 -12.73 8.06 9.84
CA ARG A 167 -13.27 8.99 8.84
C ARG A 167 -13.91 10.21 9.49
N LYS A 168 -14.72 10.04 10.53
CA LYS A 168 -15.28 11.16 11.30
C LYS A 168 -14.21 12.07 11.91
N GLU A 169 -13.09 11.47 12.35
CA GLU A 169 -11.95 12.24 12.86
C GLU A 169 -11.25 13.05 11.76
N LEU A 170 -11.12 12.47 10.57
CA LEU A 170 -10.59 13.19 9.39
C LEU A 170 -11.50 14.36 8.99
N GLU A 171 -12.82 14.15 8.98
CA GLU A 171 -13.83 15.16 8.58
C GLU A 171 -13.84 16.40 9.50
N LYS A 172 -13.19 16.36 10.66
CA LYS A 172 -13.01 17.55 11.51
C LYS A 172 -11.99 18.55 10.93
N ASN A 173 -11.05 18.09 10.11
CA ASN A 173 -9.93 18.89 9.61
C ASN A 173 -9.82 18.90 8.08
N TRP A 174 -10.53 17.98 7.38
CA TRP A 174 -10.42 17.78 5.95
C TRP A 174 -11.78 17.64 5.30
N THR A 175 -11.93 18.16 4.09
CA THR A 175 -13.16 17.99 3.29
C THR A 175 -13.06 16.73 2.45
N LEU A 176 -13.85 15.72 2.78
CA LEU A 176 -13.86 14.43 2.10
C LEU A 176 -15.00 14.37 1.08
N ASN A 177 -14.67 14.12 -0.19
CA ASN A 177 -15.62 13.93 -1.27
C ASN A 177 -15.58 12.48 -1.76
N ASP A 178 -16.70 11.74 -1.65
CA ASP A 178 -16.75 10.35 -2.10
C ASP A 178 -16.63 10.25 -3.61
N ILE A 179 -15.78 9.34 -4.08
CA ILE A 179 -15.52 9.14 -5.52
C ILE A 179 -15.73 7.68 -5.92
N SER A 180 -16.29 7.50 -7.13
CA SER A 180 -16.47 6.17 -7.73
C SER A 180 -15.17 5.70 -8.38
N LEU A 181 -14.15 5.37 -7.56
CA LEU A 181 -12.86 4.85 -7.99
C LEU A 181 -12.72 3.38 -7.62
N THR A 182 -12.43 2.54 -8.60
CA THR A 182 -12.11 1.12 -8.37
C THR A 182 -10.68 0.84 -8.82
N THR A 183 -9.86 0.33 -7.92
CA THR A 183 -8.45 -0.02 -8.21
C THR A 183 -8.19 -1.53 -8.25
N GLY A 184 -9.25 -2.33 -8.41
CA GLY A 184 -9.17 -3.80 -8.38
C GLY A 184 -8.90 -4.36 -6.98
N GLY A 185 -9.51 -3.77 -5.96
CA GLY A 185 -9.46 -4.21 -4.57
C GLY A 185 -10.64 -3.66 -3.77
N PRO A 186 -10.80 -4.06 -2.49
CA PRO A 186 -11.98 -3.77 -1.68
C PRO A 186 -12.04 -2.34 -1.13
N ALA A 187 -11.07 -1.48 -1.46
CA ALA A 187 -11.03 -0.11 -0.95
C ALA A 187 -12.16 0.75 -1.53
N ARG A 188 -12.86 1.48 -0.67
CA ARG A 188 -13.75 2.58 -1.03
C ARG A 188 -12.97 3.87 -0.93
N TYR A 189 -13.13 4.77 -1.89
CA TYR A 189 -12.30 5.95 -2.02
C TYR A 189 -13.07 7.25 -1.80
N CYS A 190 -12.41 8.21 -1.19
CA CYS A 190 -12.76 9.62 -1.25
C CYS A 190 -11.54 10.43 -1.71
N GLU A 191 -11.79 11.66 -2.11
CA GLU A 191 -10.78 12.68 -2.39
C GLU A 191 -10.78 13.70 -1.26
N ILE A 192 -9.59 14.09 -0.81
CA ILE A 192 -9.43 15.24 0.09
C ILE A 192 -9.31 16.49 -0.76
N LEU A 193 -10.27 17.40 -0.65
CA LEU A 193 -10.36 18.56 -1.54
C LEU A 193 -9.18 19.52 -1.37
N GLU A 194 -8.62 19.65 -0.17
CA GLU A 194 -7.51 20.54 0.14
C GLU A 194 -6.19 20.14 -0.55
N THR A 195 -6.02 18.86 -0.83
CA THR A 195 -4.77 18.31 -1.40
C THR A 195 -4.95 17.61 -2.73
N GLY A 196 -6.18 17.26 -3.10
CA GLY A 196 -6.49 16.44 -4.28
C GLY A 196 -6.05 14.97 -4.16
N GLN A 197 -5.55 14.53 -2.98
CA GLN A 197 -5.13 13.16 -2.77
C GLN A 197 -6.32 12.22 -2.63
N LYS A 198 -6.15 10.97 -3.07
CA LYS A 198 -7.16 9.93 -2.90
C LYS A 198 -6.88 9.12 -1.64
N VAL A 199 -7.92 9.00 -0.82
CA VAL A 199 -7.87 8.21 0.41
C VAL A 199 -8.84 7.04 0.30
N GLY A 200 -8.30 5.83 0.44
CA GLY A 200 -9.06 4.58 0.43
C GLY A 200 -9.29 4.04 1.83
N PHE A 201 -10.39 3.33 2.01
CA PHE A 201 -10.76 2.65 3.25
C PHE A 201 -11.02 1.18 2.97
N ILE A 202 -10.27 0.29 3.62
CA ILE A 202 -10.46 -1.16 3.60
C ILE A 202 -10.98 -1.58 4.97
N THR A 203 -12.24 -1.97 5.03
CA THR A 203 -13.03 -2.20 6.25
C THR A 203 -13.44 -3.67 6.38
N PRO A 204 -12.51 -4.61 6.64
CA PRO A 204 -12.82 -6.04 6.64
C PRO A 204 -13.79 -6.47 7.74
N LEU A 205 -13.86 -5.72 8.87
CA LEU A 205 -14.76 -6.01 9.98
C LEU A 205 -16.05 -5.20 9.92
N THR A 206 -15.95 -3.91 9.60
CA THR A 206 -17.10 -3.00 9.65
C THR A 206 -18.04 -3.22 8.47
N HIS A 207 -17.54 -3.62 7.31
CA HIS A 207 -18.31 -3.91 6.11
C HIS A 207 -17.76 -5.15 5.42
N ASN A 208 -18.63 -6.16 5.26
CA ASN A 208 -18.30 -7.33 4.47
C ASN A 208 -18.07 -6.90 3.01
N PHE A 209 -16.87 -7.19 2.49
CA PHE A 209 -16.46 -6.86 1.11
C PHE A 209 -16.22 -8.11 0.25
N CYS A 210 -16.66 -9.28 0.72
CA CYS A 210 -16.45 -10.55 0.00
C CYS A 210 -17.01 -10.50 -1.42
N GLU A 211 -18.12 -9.81 -1.65
CA GLU A 211 -18.72 -9.63 -2.97
C GLU A 211 -17.88 -8.78 -3.94
N SER A 212 -17.02 -7.88 -3.40
CA SER A 212 -16.14 -7.00 -4.19
C SER A 212 -14.67 -7.43 -4.15
N CYS A 213 -14.37 -8.56 -3.52
CA CYS A 213 -13.02 -9.13 -3.42
C CYS A 213 -12.69 -9.90 -4.70
N ASN A 214 -11.61 -9.50 -5.37
CA ASN A 214 -11.06 -10.18 -6.55
C ASN A 214 -9.97 -11.17 -6.14
#